data_5b53e7fd5df1c30147fc2937e78d1750
#
_entry.id   5b53e7fd5df1c30147fc2937e78d1750
#
_cell.length_a   1.000
_cell.length_b   1.000
_cell.length_c   1.000
_cell.angle_alpha   90.00
_cell.angle_beta   90.00
_cell.angle_gamma   90.00
#
_symmetry.space_group_name_H-M   'P 1'
#
loop_
_entity.id
_entity.type
_entity.pdbx_description
1 polymer ?
#
loop_
_entity_poly.entity_id
_entity_poly.type
_entity_poly.pdbx_seq_one_letter_code
_entity_poly.pdbx_strand_id
1 'polypeptide(L)'
;MSKIYTPIEMLDKLVSFDTVSRNSNLPIIEFIKDYLRCHGVESHLVYNEDNTKANLYANVGPNEVGGIILSGHTDVVPIDGQNWNSDPFKIKEHEGKIFGRGTCDMKGFIAICLALVPDMIKAKL
;
A
#
# COMPACT_ATOMS: atom_id res chain seq x y z
N MET A 1 -5.84 19.74 5.40
CA MET A 1 -5.38 19.35 4.06
C MET A 1 -4.95 17.89 4.10
N SER A 2 -5.38 17.11 3.12
CA SER A 2 -4.94 15.73 2.97
C SER A 2 -3.44 15.70 2.67
N LYS A 3 -2.67 14.86 3.36
CA LYS A 3 -1.23 14.70 3.10
C LYS A 3 -1.04 14.04 1.74
N ILE A 4 -0.28 14.68 0.87
CA ILE A 4 0.20 14.09 -0.38
C ILE A 4 1.55 13.45 -0.07
N TYR A 5 1.69 12.17 -0.41
CA TYR A 5 2.92 11.41 -0.26
C TYR A 5 3.65 11.32 -1.60
N THR A 6 4.96 11.48 -1.59
CA THR A 6 5.80 10.99 -2.69
C THR A 6 5.79 9.46 -2.70
N PRO A 7 6.13 8.78 -3.81
CA PRO A 7 6.22 7.33 -3.84
C PRO A 7 7.13 6.74 -2.76
N ILE A 8 8.26 7.40 -2.46
CA ILE A 8 9.21 6.94 -1.43
C ILE A 8 8.62 7.09 -0.02
N GLU A 9 8.00 8.24 0.29
CA GLU A 9 7.34 8.44 1.58
C GLU A 9 6.17 7.46 1.78
N MET A 10 5.40 7.19 0.72
CA MET A 10 4.33 6.19 0.77
C MET A 10 4.91 4.79 0.98
N LEU A 11 5.99 4.45 0.30
CA LEU A 11 6.67 3.16 0.48
C LEU A 11 7.18 2.98 1.91
N ASP A 12 7.84 4.00 2.49
CA ASP A 12 8.30 3.96 3.88
C ASP A 12 7.12 3.68 4.82
N LYS A 13 6.01 4.38 4.60
CA LYS A 13 4.80 4.17 5.40
C LYS A 13 4.24 2.76 5.25
N LEU A 14 4.14 2.22 4.03
CA LEU A 14 3.62 0.87 3.82
C LEU A 14 4.55 -0.22 4.38
N VAL A 15 5.87 -0.04 4.24
CA VAL A 15 6.86 -0.98 4.78
C VAL A 15 6.83 -1.01 6.30
N SER A 16 6.51 0.11 6.96
CA SER A 16 6.44 0.18 8.43
C SER A 16 5.36 -0.71 9.06
N PHE A 17 4.39 -1.20 8.27
CA PHE A 17 3.42 -2.18 8.73
C PHE A 17 3.99 -3.60 8.59
N ASP A 18 4.09 -4.32 9.71
CA ASP A 18 4.41 -5.76 9.69
C ASP A 18 3.19 -6.54 9.18
N THR A 19 3.20 -6.81 7.88
CA THR A 19 2.18 -7.60 7.21
C THR A 19 2.71 -8.97 6.75
N VAL A 20 3.60 -9.57 7.55
CA VAL A 20 3.97 -10.97 7.34
C VAL A 20 2.70 -11.81 7.27
N SER A 21 2.62 -12.74 6.30
CA SER A 21 1.37 -13.42 5.91
C SER A 21 0.63 -14.10 7.07
N ARG A 22 1.30 -14.44 8.17
CA ARG A 22 0.67 -14.98 9.39
C ARG A 22 -0.03 -13.90 10.24
N ASN A 23 0.31 -12.63 10.05
CA ASN A 23 -0.24 -11.52 10.84
C ASN A 23 -1.50 -10.92 10.18
N SER A 24 -2.27 -10.15 10.95
CA SER A 24 -3.35 -9.34 10.41
C SER A 24 -2.82 -8.26 9.46
N ASN A 25 -3.53 -8.01 8.36
CA ASN A 25 -3.22 -6.88 7.48
C ASN A 25 -4.14 -5.66 7.72
N LEU A 26 -5.03 -5.73 8.71
CA LEU A 26 -5.99 -4.65 8.94
C LEU A 26 -5.35 -3.28 9.17
N PRO A 27 -4.21 -3.15 9.89
CA PRO A 27 -3.60 -1.83 10.10
C PRO A 27 -3.18 -1.15 8.79
N ILE A 28 -2.59 -1.86 7.82
CA ILE A 28 -2.21 -1.30 6.52
C ILE A 28 -3.45 -1.01 5.68
N ILE A 29 -4.47 -1.86 5.73
CA ILE A 29 -5.73 -1.69 4.99
C ILE A 29 -6.49 -0.46 5.48
N GLU A 30 -6.60 -0.25 6.79
CA GLU A 30 -7.24 0.96 7.35
C GLU A 30 -6.46 2.23 7.00
N PHE A 31 -5.13 2.19 7.02
CA PHE A 31 -4.32 3.31 6.56
C PHE A 31 -4.59 3.66 5.10
N ILE A 32 -4.63 2.66 4.20
CA ILE A 32 -4.91 2.88 2.77
C ILE A 32 -6.31 3.42 2.57
N LYS A 33 -7.31 2.86 3.25
CA LYS A 33 -8.70 3.33 3.24
C LYS A 33 -8.81 4.79 3.65
N ASP A 34 -8.18 5.16 4.77
CA ASP A 34 -8.21 6.54 5.27
C ASP A 34 -7.49 7.50 4.32
N TYR A 35 -6.37 7.09 3.73
CA TYR A 35 -5.67 7.86 2.71
C TYR A 35 -6.56 8.13 1.49
N LEU A 36 -7.19 7.10 0.94
CA LEU A 36 -8.11 7.21 -0.19
C LEU A 36 -9.29 8.14 0.14
N ARG A 37 -9.91 7.94 1.30
CA ARG A 37 -11.03 8.78 1.77
C ARG A 37 -10.65 10.25 1.90
N CYS A 38 -9.44 10.55 2.39
CA CYS A 38 -8.93 11.92 2.46
C CYS A 38 -8.80 12.60 1.08
N HIS A 39 -8.71 11.82 0.03
CA HIS A 39 -8.69 12.28 -1.37
C HIS A 39 -10.07 12.16 -2.07
N GLY A 40 -11.14 11.86 -1.31
CA GLY A 40 -12.50 11.75 -1.86
C GLY A 40 -12.75 10.44 -2.60
N VAL A 41 -11.93 9.42 -2.39
CA VAL A 41 -12.09 8.10 -3.00
C VAL A 41 -12.63 7.13 -1.95
N GLU A 42 -13.84 6.64 -2.19
CA GLU A 42 -14.45 5.61 -1.35
C GLU A 42 -13.87 4.23 -1.69
N SER A 43 -13.76 3.38 -0.68
CA SER A 43 -13.25 2.02 -0.82
C SER A 43 -14.18 0.99 -0.17
N HIS A 44 -14.15 -0.22 -0.71
CA HIS A 44 -14.88 -1.37 -0.21
C HIS A 44 -13.92 -2.39 0.38
N LEU A 45 -14.24 -2.89 1.56
CA LEU A 45 -13.47 -3.93 2.23
C LEU A 45 -14.20 -5.27 2.16
N VAL A 46 -13.44 -6.32 1.85
CA VAL A 46 -13.91 -7.70 1.88
C VAL A 46 -13.07 -8.45 2.90
N TYR A 47 -13.69 -8.81 4.00
CA TYR A 47 -13.03 -9.49 5.11
C TYR A 47 -13.00 -11.01 4.92
N ASN A 48 -11.98 -11.66 5.50
CA ASN A 48 -11.99 -13.11 5.68
C ASN A 48 -12.98 -13.54 6.78
N GLU A 49 -13.17 -14.86 6.95
CA GLU A 49 -14.20 -15.43 7.84
C GLU A 49 -14.08 -14.98 9.29
N ASP A 50 -12.85 -14.84 9.81
CA ASP A 50 -12.58 -14.44 11.20
C ASP A 50 -12.35 -12.92 11.38
N ASN A 51 -12.53 -12.13 10.33
CA ASN A 51 -12.33 -10.68 10.30
C ASN A 51 -10.92 -10.21 10.75
N THR A 52 -9.91 -11.05 10.58
CA THR A 52 -8.53 -10.70 10.89
C THR A 52 -7.78 -10.10 9.70
N LYS A 53 -8.30 -10.28 8.49
CA LYS A 53 -7.74 -9.75 7.23
C LYS A 53 -8.83 -9.20 6.34
N ALA A 54 -8.44 -8.27 5.47
CA ALA A 54 -9.34 -7.73 4.45
C ALA A 54 -8.62 -7.49 3.12
N ASN A 55 -9.35 -7.61 2.03
CA ASN A 55 -9.02 -7.03 0.75
C ASN A 55 -9.67 -5.65 0.63
N LEU A 56 -9.02 -4.74 -0.07
CA LEU A 56 -9.55 -3.40 -0.35
C LEU A 56 -9.72 -3.23 -1.86
N TYR A 57 -10.87 -2.74 -2.26
CA TYR A 57 -11.17 -2.31 -3.63
C TYR A 57 -11.59 -0.84 -3.62
N ALA A 58 -11.06 -0.06 -4.56
CA ALA A 58 -11.46 1.32 -4.78
C ALA A 58 -11.45 1.65 -6.27
N ASN A 59 -12.29 2.60 -6.68
CA ASN A 59 -12.32 3.12 -8.03
C ASN A 59 -11.98 4.61 -8.05
N VAL A 60 -11.10 5.01 -8.96
CA VAL A 60 -10.74 6.42 -9.20
C VAL A 60 -11.22 6.78 -10.60
N GLY A 61 -12.22 7.65 -10.69
CA GLY A 61 -12.86 8.02 -11.95
C GLY A 61 -14.31 7.53 -12.06
N PRO A 62 -14.93 7.62 -13.24
CA PRO A 62 -16.31 7.23 -13.45
C PRO A 62 -16.50 5.70 -13.37
N ASN A 63 -17.66 5.28 -12.86
CA ASN A 63 -18.00 3.85 -12.72
C ASN A 63 -18.61 3.23 -13.98
N GLU A 64 -19.02 4.06 -14.93
CA GLU A 64 -19.79 3.62 -16.11
C GLU A 64 -18.92 3.24 -17.29
N VAL A 65 -17.62 3.44 -17.20
CA VAL A 65 -16.67 3.15 -18.28
C VAL A 65 -15.65 2.11 -17.85
N GLY A 66 -15.15 1.36 -18.82
CA GLY A 66 -14.05 0.43 -18.58
C GLY A 66 -12.76 1.16 -18.24
N GLY A 67 -11.88 0.49 -17.50
CA GLY A 67 -10.62 1.08 -17.04
C GLY A 67 -9.52 0.04 -16.88
N ILE A 68 -8.47 0.42 -16.17
CA ILE A 68 -7.32 -0.42 -15.83
C ILE A 68 -7.40 -0.83 -14.37
N ILE A 69 -7.21 -2.12 -14.09
CA ILE A 69 -7.10 -2.63 -12.73
C ILE A 69 -5.63 -2.67 -12.33
N LEU A 70 -5.30 -1.93 -11.26
CA LEU A 70 -4.00 -2.00 -10.61
C LEU A 70 -4.14 -2.90 -9.38
N SER A 71 -3.64 -4.13 -9.48
CA SER A 71 -3.80 -5.15 -8.44
C SER A 71 -2.47 -5.48 -7.78
N GLY A 72 -2.46 -5.58 -6.45
CA GLY A 72 -1.30 -5.94 -5.68
C GLY A 72 -1.67 -6.56 -4.34
N HIS A 73 -0.71 -7.25 -3.70
CA HIS A 73 -0.85 -7.82 -2.38
C HIS A 73 -0.07 -7.03 -1.33
N THR A 74 -0.59 -6.96 -0.11
CA THR A 74 0.04 -6.23 1.00
C THR A 74 0.86 -7.13 1.91
N ASP A 75 0.65 -8.44 1.86
CA ASP A 75 1.39 -9.38 2.69
C ASP A 75 2.82 -9.57 2.17
N VAL A 76 3.68 -9.94 3.09
CA VAL A 76 5.10 -10.19 2.84
C VAL A 76 5.54 -11.49 3.50
N VAL A 77 6.59 -12.10 2.93
CA VAL A 77 7.19 -13.30 3.52
C VAL A 77 7.86 -12.99 4.86
N PRO A 78 7.96 -13.98 5.78
CA PRO A 78 8.63 -13.81 7.06
C PRO A 78 10.08 -13.33 6.94
N ILE A 79 10.56 -12.66 7.99
CA ILE A 79 11.96 -12.25 8.15
C ILE A 79 12.76 -13.24 9.04
N ASP A 80 12.06 -14.22 9.59
CA ASP A 80 12.62 -15.18 10.55
C ASP A 80 13.84 -15.91 9.95
N GLY A 81 14.92 -15.95 10.71
CA GLY A 81 16.16 -16.62 10.30
C GLY A 81 16.96 -15.91 9.20
N GLN A 82 16.59 -14.72 8.81
CA GLN A 82 17.32 -13.91 7.83
C GLN A 82 18.23 -12.88 8.52
N ASN A 83 19.46 -12.76 7.99
CA ASN A 83 20.40 -11.74 8.46
C ASN A 83 20.16 -10.42 7.72
N TRP A 84 19.47 -9.49 8.38
CA TRP A 84 19.26 -8.14 7.87
C TRP A 84 20.32 -7.18 8.39
N ASN A 85 20.88 -6.35 7.48
CA ASN A 85 21.82 -5.28 7.83
C ASN A 85 21.13 -3.96 8.23
N SER A 86 19.80 -3.94 8.24
CA SER A 86 18.95 -2.82 8.62
C SER A 86 17.60 -3.35 9.11
N ASP A 87 16.78 -2.50 9.73
CA ASP A 87 15.43 -2.85 10.11
C ASP A 87 14.61 -3.22 8.85
N PRO A 88 14.07 -4.44 8.75
CA PRO A 88 13.31 -4.85 7.58
C PRO A 88 11.99 -4.09 7.38
N PHE A 89 11.44 -3.48 8.45
CA PHE A 89 10.20 -2.72 8.41
C PHE A 89 10.41 -1.18 8.42
N LYS A 90 11.63 -0.76 8.09
CA LYS A 90 11.98 0.64 7.85
C LYS A 90 12.84 0.74 6.60
N ILE A 91 12.42 1.51 5.61
CA ILE A 91 13.21 1.62 4.39
C ILE A 91 14.58 2.25 4.67
N LYS A 92 15.59 1.74 3.97
CA LYS A 92 16.94 2.28 3.95
C LYS A 92 17.33 2.55 2.50
N GLU A 93 17.67 3.80 2.21
CA GLU A 93 18.24 4.18 0.92
C GLU A 93 19.76 4.05 0.96
N HIS A 94 20.33 3.37 -0.02
CA HIS A 94 21.77 3.22 -0.16
C HIS A 94 22.13 2.95 -1.63
N GLU A 95 23.09 3.70 -2.17
CA GLU A 95 23.57 3.56 -3.55
C GLU A 95 22.46 3.51 -4.62
N GLY A 96 21.46 4.40 -4.49
CA GLY A 96 20.34 4.48 -5.43
C GLY A 96 19.34 3.33 -5.35
N LYS A 97 19.41 2.50 -4.30
CA LYS A 97 18.51 1.39 -4.04
C LYS A 97 17.77 1.60 -2.72
N ILE A 98 16.57 1.03 -2.63
CA ILE A 98 15.75 1.05 -1.41
C ILE A 98 15.64 -0.37 -0.87
N PHE A 99 16.05 -0.54 0.38
CA PHE A 99 16.03 -1.81 1.10
C PHE A 99 14.93 -1.82 2.15
N GLY A 100 14.22 -2.94 2.27
CA GLY A 100 13.16 -3.19 3.25
C GLY A 100 12.33 -4.38 2.84
N ARG A 101 11.66 -5.06 3.79
CA ARG A 101 10.80 -6.19 3.48
C ARG A 101 9.58 -5.71 2.70
N GLY A 102 9.40 -6.28 1.48
CA GLY A 102 8.29 -5.94 0.60
C GLY A 102 8.51 -4.71 -0.28
N THR A 103 9.69 -4.07 -0.28
CA THR A 103 9.98 -2.94 -1.17
C THR A 103 9.85 -3.32 -2.64
N CYS A 104 10.30 -4.51 -3.01
CA CYS A 104 10.22 -5.04 -4.38
C CYS A 104 8.94 -5.86 -4.59
N ASP A 105 8.57 -6.73 -3.64
CA ASP A 105 7.45 -7.65 -3.72
C ASP A 105 6.50 -7.46 -2.52
N MET A 106 5.40 -6.63 -2.65
CA MET A 106 5.24 -5.72 -3.79
C MET A 106 4.70 -4.36 -3.33
N LYS A 107 5.06 -3.92 -2.09
CA LYS A 107 4.61 -2.64 -1.53
C LYS A 107 5.10 -1.44 -2.36
N GLY A 108 6.23 -1.58 -3.11
CA GLY A 108 6.71 -0.55 -4.02
C GLY A 108 5.71 -0.22 -5.12
N PHE A 109 5.12 -1.24 -5.75
CA PHE A 109 4.05 -1.04 -6.73
C PHE A 109 2.84 -0.34 -6.11
N ILE A 110 2.38 -0.82 -4.96
CA ILE A 110 1.23 -0.24 -4.25
C ILE A 110 1.50 1.21 -3.87
N ALA A 111 2.72 1.52 -3.39
CA ALA A 111 3.12 2.87 -3.02
C ALA A 111 3.06 3.85 -4.21
N ILE A 112 3.51 3.42 -5.39
CA ILE A 112 3.42 4.23 -6.61
C ILE A 112 1.96 4.46 -6.98
N CYS A 113 1.12 3.42 -6.97
CA CYS A 113 -0.30 3.54 -7.27
C CYS A 113 -1.00 4.53 -6.34
N LEU A 114 -0.78 4.43 -5.03
CA LEU A 114 -1.38 5.32 -4.05
C LEU A 114 -0.87 6.77 -4.18
N ALA A 115 0.43 6.95 -4.40
CA ALA A 115 1.01 8.28 -4.57
C ALA A 115 0.47 9.02 -5.81
N LEU A 116 0.05 8.28 -6.84
CA LEU A 116 -0.54 8.83 -8.07
C LEU A 116 -2.03 9.18 -7.93
N VAL A 117 -2.74 8.72 -6.90
CA VAL A 117 -4.19 8.97 -6.73
C VAL A 117 -4.56 10.44 -6.84
N PRO A 118 -3.85 11.40 -6.19
CA PRO A 118 -4.17 12.82 -6.34
C PRO A 118 -4.05 13.33 -7.78
N ASP A 119 -3.10 12.82 -8.55
CA ASP A 119 -2.91 13.21 -9.94
C ASP A 119 -3.95 12.56 -10.86
N MET A 120 -4.34 11.33 -10.61
CA MET A 120 -5.46 10.67 -11.32
C MET A 120 -6.76 11.44 -11.14
N ILE A 121 -7.05 11.93 -9.92
CA ILE A 121 -8.24 12.74 -9.64
C ILE A 121 -8.18 14.08 -10.38
N LYS A 122 -7.02 14.74 -10.39
CA LYS A 122 -6.85 16.01 -11.14
C LYS A 122 -7.00 15.82 -12.65
N ALA A 123 -6.56 14.68 -13.17
CA ALA A 123 -6.66 14.34 -14.59
C ALA A 123 -8.11 14.12 -15.05
N LYS A 124 -9.05 13.93 -14.12
CA LYS A 124 -10.48 13.65 -14.41
C LYS A 124 -10.66 12.47 -15.36
N LEU A 125 -9.96 11.38 -15.04
CA LEU A 125 -10.02 10.13 -15.79
C LEU A 125 -11.45 9.59 -15.89
#